data_394bbda60a14dc192396f515efbdba19
#
_entry.id   394bbda60a14dc192396f515efbdba19
#
_cell.length_a   1.000
_cell.length_b   1.000
_cell.length_c   1.000
_cell.angle_alpha   90.00
_cell.angle_beta   90.00
_cell.angle_gamma   90.00
#
_symmetry.space_group_name_H-M   'P 1'
#
loop_
_entity.id
_entity.type
_entity.pdbx_description
1 polymer ?
#
loop_
_entity_poly.entity_id
_entity_poly.type
_entity_poly.pdbx_seq_one_letter_code
_entity_poly.pdbx_strand_id
1 'polypeptide(L)'
;MKEMKRSRIKEPLNSTTKNIDLVKKNPETWRIIPGSIGQYTYMLDGTKLSGVFNGHGLPPDAAYDLVSYKHGNDVIVLGMGVVNARGDLRITNDPIDVGPAHEWTGDYTGQPAGYKIWLVPVANIENGKLAWHPNSFLFEKSLAR
;
A
#
# COMPACT_ATOMS: atom_id res chain seq x y z
N MET A 1 21.22 -20.47 -22.98
CA MET A 1 21.07 -20.22 -23.07
C MET A 1 20.70 -20.06 -23.00
N LYS A 2 20.57 -20.01 -22.57
CA LYS A 2 20.23 -19.74 -22.40
C LYS A 2 19.82 -19.34 -22.05
N GLU A 3 19.54 -19.38 -21.51
CA GLU A 3 19.21 -18.95 -21.27
C GLU A 3 18.87 -18.50 -20.89
N MET A 4 18.73 -18.71 -20.64
CA MET A 4 18.46 -18.28 -20.47
C MET A 4 18.11 -17.93 -20.22
N LYS A 5 17.94 -18.06 -19.98
CA LYS A 5 17.64 -17.64 -19.87
C LYS A 5 17.15 -17.17 -19.58
N ARG A 6 17.04 -17.31 -19.31
CA ARG A 6 16.70 -16.83 -19.13
C ARG A 6 16.27 -16.19 -18.85
N SER A 7 16.29 -16.32 -18.56
CA SER A 7 16.08 -15.66 -18.38
C SER A 7 15.86 -15.29 -18.16
N ARG A 8 15.75 -15.29 -18.15
CA ARG A 8 15.75 -14.82 -17.97
C ARG A 8 15.47 -14.17 -17.94
N ILE A 9 15.52 -14.23 -17.83
CA ILE A 9 15.40 -13.41 -17.66
C ILE A 9 15.08 -12.78 -17.51
N LYS A 10 14.82 -12.48 -17.46
CA LYS A 10 14.75 -11.85 -17.07
C LYS A 10 14.39 -11.06 -16.55
N GLU A 11 14.48 -10.85 -16.21
CA GLU A 11 14.43 -10.05 -15.57
C GLU A 11 14.83 -8.98 -15.56
N PRO A 12 14.50 -8.63 -15.74
CA PRO A 12 15.17 -7.44 -15.82
C PRO A 12 15.59 -6.90 -14.61
N LEU A 13 16.11 -6.81 -14.54
CA LEU A 13 16.96 -6.38 -13.95
C LEU A 13 16.93 -5.12 -13.31
N ASN A 14 16.48 -4.22 -13.86
CA ASN A 14 16.28 -2.93 -13.31
C ASN A 14 14.91 -2.81 -12.76
N SER A 15 14.15 -3.81 -12.87
CA SER A 15 12.92 -3.90 -12.18
C SER A 15 13.17 -4.37 -10.80
N THR A 16 13.38 -3.48 -9.94
CA THR A 16 13.63 -3.82 -8.56
C THR A 16 12.32 -3.87 -7.81
N THR A 17 12.00 -5.05 -7.30
CA THR A 17 10.87 -5.22 -6.40
C THR A 17 11.24 -4.71 -5.02
N LYS A 18 10.36 -3.92 -4.43
CA LYS A 18 10.54 -3.34 -3.11
C LYS A 18 9.40 -3.73 -2.20
N ASN A 19 9.59 -3.58 -0.91
CA ASN A 19 8.59 -3.91 0.10
C ASN A 19 8.41 -2.76 1.06
N ILE A 20 7.16 -2.53 1.49
CA ILE A 20 6.86 -1.72 2.65
C ILE A 20 5.87 -2.47 3.52
N ASP A 21 5.94 -2.25 4.83
CA ASP A 21 4.98 -2.80 5.76
C ASP A 21 3.85 -1.80 5.99
N LEU A 22 2.64 -2.32 6.13
CA LEU A 22 1.49 -1.56 6.56
C LEU A 22 1.08 -2.08 7.94
N VAL A 23 0.83 -1.17 8.88
CA VAL A 23 0.60 -1.50 10.27
C VAL A 23 -0.54 -0.65 10.82
N LYS A 24 -1.18 -1.14 11.90
CA LYS A 24 -2.10 -0.30 12.67
C LYS A 24 -1.30 0.70 13.47
N LYS A 25 -1.82 1.92 13.59
CA LYS A 25 -1.22 2.96 14.41
C LYS A 25 -2.27 3.58 15.31
N ASN A 26 -1.84 3.95 16.50
CA ASN A 26 -2.68 4.70 17.43
C ASN A 26 -2.84 6.13 16.89
N PRO A 27 -4.08 6.60 16.61
CA PRO A 27 -4.25 7.91 15.97
C PRO A 27 -3.87 9.10 16.86
N GLU A 28 -3.70 8.90 18.16
CA GLU A 28 -3.28 9.98 19.04
C GLU A 28 -1.77 10.08 19.16
N THR A 29 -1.08 8.93 19.16
CA THR A 29 0.38 8.88 19.37
C THR A 29 1.15 8.49 18.14
N TRP A 30 0.47 7.94 17.13
CA TRP A 30 1.02 7.37 15.90
C TRP A 30 1.98 6.21 16.15
N ARG A 31 1.89 5.60 17.33
CA ARG A 31 2.66 4.39 17.64
C ARG A 31 2.01 3.18 17.00
N ILE A 32 2.86 2.24 16.59
CA ILE A 32 2.41 0.99 15.98
C ILE A 32 1.68 0.15 17.01
N ILE A 33 0.50 -0.36 16.64
CA ILE A 33 -0.31 -1.28 17.44
C ILE A 33 -0.08 -2.68 16.87
N PRO A 34 0.38 -3.66 17.67
CA PRO A 34 0.56 -5.02 17.18
C PRO A 34 -0.78 -5.68 16.82
N GLY A 35 -0.72 -6.69 15.97
CA GLY A 35 -1.87 -7.51 15.62
C GLY A 35 -2.11 -7.57 14.13
N SER A 36 -2.77 -6.55 13.57
CA SER A 36 -3.04 -6.50 12.13
C SER A 36 -1.83 -5.93 11.41
N ILE A 37 -1.29 -6.69 10.46
CA ILE A 37 -0.14 -6.26 9.67
C ILE A 37 -0.33 -6.68 8.22
N GLY A 38 0.38 -5.98 7.34
CA GLY A 38 0.43 -6.34 5.95
C GLY A 38 1.74 -5.91 5.32
N GLN A 39 2.01 -6.46 4.16
CA GLN A 39 3.20 -6.10 3.39
C GLN A 39 2.79 -5.86 1.95
N TYR A 40 3.22 -4.74 1.41
CA TYR A 40 3.04 -4.41 0.01
C TYR A 40 4.36 -4.59 -0.71
N THR A 41 4.40 -5.55 -1.62
CA THR A 41 5.54 -5.82 -2.49
C THR A 41 5.24 -5.19 -3.83
N TYR A 42 6.06 -4.24 -4.27
CA TYR A 42 5.68 -3.39 -5.39
C TYR A 42 6.86 -3.08 -6.30
N MET A 43 6.51 -2.62 -7.50
CA MET A 43 7.44 -2.01 -8.45
C MET A 43 6.90 -0.64 -8.82
N LEU A 44 7.80 0.32 -8.93
CA LEU A 44 7.47 1.69 -9.32
C LEU A 44 8.26 2.02 -10.58
N ASP A 45 7.53 2.21 -11.68
CA ASP A 45 8.10 2.57 -12.98
C ASP A 45 7.66 3.98 -13.31
N GLY A 46 8.53 4.94 -13.06
CA GLY A 46 8.16 6.35 -13.15
C GLY A 46 7.09 6.66 -12.11
N THR A 47 5.87 6.99 -12.55
CA THR A 47 4.73 7.23 -11.67
C THR A 47 3.73 6.09 -11.68
N LYS A 48 4.09 4.95 -12.29
CA LYS A 48 3.18 3.80 -12.38
C LYS A 48 3.55 2.76 -11.34
N LEU A 49 2.60 2.43 -10.50
CA LEU A 49 2.77 1.55 -9.35
C LEU A 49 1.99 0.25 -9.58
N SER A 50 2.67 -0.87 -9.41
CA SER A 50 2.06 -2.20 -9.47
C SER A 50 2.56 -3.03 -8.30
N GLY A 51 1.76 -4.00 -7.85
CA GLY A 51 2.22 -4.83 -6.75
C GLY A 51 1.18 -5.77 -6.18
N VAL A 52 1.56 -6.36 -5.05
CA VAL A 52 0.76 -7.33 -4.31
C VAL A 52 0.81 -6.96 -2.83
N PHE A 53 -0.37 -6.80 -2.25
CA PHE A 53 -0.52 -6.63 -0.81
C PHE A 53 -0.96 -7.95 -0.19
N ASN A 54 -0.31 -8.35 0.91
CA ASN A 54 -0.73 -9.48 1.72
C ASN A 54 -0.90 -9.00 3.16
N GLY A 55 -2.08 -9.21 3.71
CA GLY A 55 -2.42 -8.77 5.07
C GLY A 55 -2.86 -9.94 5.93
N HIS A 56 -2.71 -9.78 7.25
CA HIS A 56 -3.03 -10.81 8.24
C HIS A 56 -3.64 -10.15 9.48
N GLY A 57 -4.43 -10.93 10.20
CA GLY A 57 -5.02 -10.46 11.45
C GLY A 57 -6.15 -9.46 11.24
N LEU A 58 -6.79 -9.51 10.08
CA LEU A 58 -7.89 -8.61 9.74
C LEU A 58 -9.24 -9.26 10.02
N PRO A 59 -10.31 -8.46 10.21
CA PRO A 59 -11.64 -9.02 10.43
C PRO A 59 -12.10 -9.86 9.25
N PRO A 60 -12.53 -11.11 9.48
CA PRO A 60 -13.04 -11.95 8.37
C PRO A 60 -14.23 -11.30 7.68
N ASP A 61 -14.30 -11.52 6.37
CA ASP A 61 -15.36 -11.03 5.47
C ASP A 61 -15.38 -9.51 5.26
N ALA A 62 -14.46 -8.76 5.88
CA ALA A 62 -14.36 -7.33 5.65
C ALA A 62 -13.76 -7.04 4.27
N ALA A 63 -14.27 -6.00 3.61
CA ALA A 63 -13.79 -5.56 2.31
C ALA A 63 -12.91 -4.32 2.48
N TYR A 64 -11.75 -4.34 1.83
CA TYR A 64 -10.78 -3.25 1.91
C TYR A 64 -10.33 -2.80 0.53
N ASP A 65 -10.02 -1.51 0.45
CA ASP A 65 -9.29 -0.92 -0.68
C ASP A 65 -7.85 -0.67 -0.28
N LEU A 66 -6.93 -0.99 -1.18
CA LEU A 66 -5.54 -0.56 -1.09
C LEU A 66 -5.44 0.75 -1.85
N VAL A 67 -4.92 1.79 -1.22
CA VAL A 67 -4.94 3.13 -1.81
C VAL A 67 -3.58 3.80 -1.71
N SER A 68 -3.32 4.71 -2.66
CA SER A 68 -2.26 5.71 -2.55
C SER A 68 -2.91 6.99 -2.02
N TYR A 69 -2.53 7.39 -0.81
CA TYR A 69 -3.09 8.56 -0.14
C TYR A 69 -2.45 9.83 -0.68
N LYS A 70 -3.28 10.83 -0.89
CA LYS A 70 -2.83 12.16 -1.30
C LYS A 70 -3.28 13.18 -0.26
N HIS A 71 -2.77 14.40 -0.37
CA HIS A 71 -3.18 15.47 0.53
C HIS A 71 -4.68 15.77 0.41
N GLY A 72 -5.29 16.22 1.51
CA GLY A 72 -6.70 16.61 1.50
C GLY A 72 -7.67 15.45 1.43
N ASN A 73 -7.24 14.26 1.89
CA ASN A 73 -8.05 13.04 1.88
C ASN A 73 -8.40 12.53 0.49
N ASP A 74 -7.69 12.98 -0.53
CA ASP A 74 -7.78 12.38 -1.85
C ASP A 74 -7.02 11.08 -1.87
N VAL A 75 -7.56 10.07 -2.57
CA VAL A 75 -6.89 8.78 -2.72
C VAL A 75 -7.02 8.29 -4.15
N ILE A 76 -6.04 7.48 -4.55
CA ILE A 76 -6.13 6.67 -5.77
C ILE A 76 -6.29 5.24 -5.31
N VAL A 77 -7.37 4.58 -5.71
CA VAL A 77 -7.62 3.18 -5.37
C VAL A 77 -6.76 2.31 -6.27
N LEU A 78 -5.93 1.47 -5.66
CA LEU A 78 -5.06 0.54 -6.39
C LEU A 78 -5.77 -0.78 -6.64
N GLY A 79 -6.52 -1.27 -5.66
CA GLY A 79 -7.25 -2.51 -5.78
C GLY A 79 -8.11 -2.78 -4.56
N MET A 80 -8.91 -3.83 -4.63
CA MET A 80 -9.86 -4.18 -3.57
C MET A 80 -9.78 -5.68 -3.29
N GLY A 81 -10.04 -6.08 -2.06
CA GLY A 81 -10.13 -7.47 -1.68
C GLY A 81 -11.01 -7.68 -0.46
N VAL A 82 -11.32 -8.95 -0.22
CA VAL A 82 -12.16 -9.37 0.92
C VAL A 82 -11.36 -10.34 1.77
N VAL A 83 -11.36 -10.11 3.07
CA VAL A 83 -10.63 -10.93 4.04
C VAL A 83 -11.28 -12.31 4.15
N ASN A 84 -10.45 -13.35 4.14
CA ASN A 84 -10.95 -14.72 4.26
C ASN A 84 -11.26 -15.07 5.73
N ALA A 85 -11.71 -16.32 5.95
CA ALA A 85 -12.11 -16.76 7.29
C ALA A 85 -10.96 -16.77 8.30
N ARG A 86 -9.71 -16.80 7.83
CA ARG A 86 -8.52 -16.82 8.69
C ARG A 86 -7.97 -15.44 8.99
N GLY A 87 -8.60 -14.39 8.46
CA GLY A 87 -8.09 -13.02 8.62
C GLY A 87 -7.02 -12.63 7.63
N ASP A 88 -6.86 -13.38 6.54
CA ASP A 88 -5.87 -13.09 5.51
C ASP A 88 -6.51 -12.36 4.34
N LEU A 89 -5.73 -11.45 3.75
CA LEU A 89 -6.18 -10.63 2.62
C LEU A 89 -5.07 -10.52 1.60
N ARG A 90 -5.42 -10.70 0.32
CA ARG A 90 -4.48 -10.47 -0.78
C ARG A 90 -5.13 -9.55 -1.79
N ILE A 91 -4.41 -8.48 -2.17
CA ILE A 91 -4.84 -7.54 -3.19
C ILE A 91 -3.70 -7.39 -4.19
N THR A 92 -4.01 -7.58 -5.46
CA THR A 92 -3.03 -7.33 -6.53
C THR A 92 -3.47 -6.14 -7.35
N ASN A 93 -2.51 -5.39 -7.86
CA ASN A 93 -2.82 -4.32 -8.79
C ASN A 93 -1.85 -4.30 -9.96
N ASP A 94 -2.39 -4.14 -11.15
CA ASP A 94 -1.63 -3.85 -12.36
C ASP A 94 -1.13 -2.41 -12.31
N PRO A 95 -0.19 -2.02 -13.18
CA PRO A 95 0.36 -0.66 -13.14
C PRO A 95 -0.72 0.40 -13.21
N ILE A 96 -0.71 1.29 -12.20
CA ILE A 96 -1.64 2.41 -12.08
C ILE A 96 -0.82 3.66 -11.90
N ASP A 97 -1.16 4.72 -12.65
CA ASP A 97 -0.49 6.00 -12.50
C ASP A 97 -0.94 6.66 -11.19
N VAL A 98 0.00 6.81 -10.28
CA VAL A 98 -0.25 7.42 -8.96
C VAL A 98 0.22 8.87 -8.89
N GLY A 99 0.66 9.42 -10.02
CA GLY A 99 1.14 10.79 -10.08
C GLY A 99 2.52 10.96 -9.47
N PRO A 100 2.98 12.21 -9.35
CA PRO A 100 4.31 12.47 -8.80
C PRO A 100 4.37 12.16 -7.30
N ALA A 101 5.54 11.73 -6.84
CA ALA A 101 5.78 11.53 -5.43
C ALA A 101 5.75 12.87 -4.70
N HIS A 102 5.34 12.84 -3.42
CA HIS A 102 5.23 14.04 -2.60
C HIS A 102 6.27 14.04 -1.50
N GLU A 103 6.68 15.24 -1.09
CA GLU A 103 7.38 15.43 0.17
C GLU A 103 6.33 15.59 1.27
N TRP A 104 6.54 14.91 2.38
CA TRP A 104 5.59 14.88 3.48
C TRP A 104 6.18 15.55 4.70
N THR A 105 5.31 16.04 5.58
CA THR A 105 5.69 16.62 6.86
C THR A 105 5.49 15.59 7.98
N GLY A 106 5.69 16.01 9.23
CA GLY A 106 5.57 15.08 10.36
C GLY A 106 6.74 14.13 10.41
N ASP A 107 6.44 12.82 10.46
CA ASP A 107 7.47 11.79 10.61
C ASP A 107 8.43 11.71 9.42
N TYR A 108 8.06 12.29 8.29
CA TYR A 108 8.85 12.22 7.06
C TYR A 108 9.50 13.53 6.68
N THR A 109 9.46 14.52 7.57
CA THR A 109 10.08 15.83 7.31
C THR A 109 11.57 15.65 6.98
N GLY A 110 11.99 16.22 5.85
CA GLY A 110 13.37 16.15 5.42
C GLY A 110 13.76 14.88 4.68
N GLN A 111 12.82 13.96 4.51
CA GLN A 111 13.07 12.72 3.76
C GLN A 111 12.72 12.92 2.28
N PRO A 112 13.31 12.10 1.39
CA PRO A 112 12.96 12.15 -0.03
C PRO A 112 11.47 11.90 -0.26
N ALA A 113 10.95 12.44 -1.35
CA ALA A 113 9.55 12.26 -1.74
C ALA A 113 9.21 10.79 -1.91
N GLY A 114 7.96 10.45 -1.63
CA GLY A 114 7.46 9.09 -1.76
C GLY A 114 5.95 9.06 -1.69
N TYR A 115 5.41 7.85 -1.57
CA TYR A 115 3.97 7.61 -1.56
C TYR A 115 3.55 6.99 -0.22
N LYS A 116 2.38 7.42 0.26
CA LYS A 116 1.74 6.78 1.42
C LYS A 116 0.74 5.76 0.91
N ILE A 117 0.97 4.50 1.22
CA ILE A 117 0.10 3.40 0.81
C ILE A 117 -0.64 2.91 2.04
N TRP A 118 -1.97 2.92 1.98
CA TRP A 118 -2.83 2.57 3.11
C TRP A 118 -3.81 1.47 2.71
N LEU A 119 -4.27 0.72 3.70
CA LEU A 119 -5.38 -0.21 3.55
C LEU A 119 -6.56 0.38 4.33
N VAL A 120 -7.68 0.60 3.65
CA VAL A 120 -8.85 1.25 4.24
C VAL A 120 -10.11 0.47 3.89
N PRO A 121 -11.12 0.44 4.79
CA PRO A 121 -12.38 -0.21 4.45
C PRO A 121 -13.02 0.43 3.23
N VAL A 122 -13.60 -0.40 2.35
CA VAL A 122 -14.26 0.09 1.12
C VAL A 122 -15.31 1.16 1.44
N ALA A 123 -16.04 0.99 2.54
CA ALA A 123 -17.09 1.94 2.92
C ALA A 123 -16.57 3.33 3.27
N ASN A 124 -15.25 3.49 3.47
CA ASN A 124 -14.66 4.78 3.83
C ASN A 124 -14.22 5.59 2.63
N ILE A 125 -14.42 5.08 1.41
CA ILE A 125 -14.05 5.81 0.19
C ILE A 125 -15.31 6.08 -0.61
N GLU A 126 -15.48 7.35 -1.00
CA GLU A 126 -16.57 7.76 -1.85
C GLU A 126 -16.06 8.83 -2.82
N ASN A 127 -16.19 8.58 -4.12
CA ASN A 127 -15.76 9.52 -5.17
C ASN A 127 -14.31 9.96 -5.03
N GLY A 128 -13.41 9.02 -4.70
CA GLY A 128 -11.99 9.30 -4.54
C GLY A 128 -11.63 10.07 -3.27
N LYS A 129 -12.57 10.18 -2.33
CA LYS A 129 -12.36 10.87 -1.06
C LYS A 129 -12.45 9.89 0.10
N LEU A 130 -11.54 10.07 1.07
CA LEU A 130 -11.44 9.21 2.25
C LEU A 130 -12.18 9.84 3.42
N ALA A 131 -13.10 9.08 4.03
CA ALA A 131 -13.66 9.42 5.33
C ALA A 131 -12.67 8.98 6.41
N TRP A 132 -12.33 9.89 7.32
CA TRP A 132 -11.27 9.66 8.30
C TRP A 132 -11.75 8.82 9.48
N HIS A 133 -11.40 7.52 9.44
CA HIS A 133 -11.65 6.57 10.52
C HIS A 133 -10.37 5.78 10.79
N PRO A 134 -9.35 6.42 11.39
CA PRO A 134 -8.00 5.85 11.45
C PRO A 134 -7.89 4.53 12.21
N ASN A 135 -8.82 4.24 13.12
CA ASN A 135 -8.81 2.97 13.85
C ASN A 135 -9.09 1.77 12.96
N SER A 136 -9.61 1.99 11.76
CA SER A 136 -9.95 0.93 10.81
C SER A 136 -8.91 0.77 9.71
N PHE A 137 -7.84 1.57 9.72
CA PHE A 137 -6.87 1.61 8.63
C PHE A 137 -5.58 0.89 8.99
N LEU A 138 -4.87 0.40 7.96
CA LEU A 138 -3.44 0.13 8.08
C LEU A 138 -2.70 1.25 7.37
N PHE A 139 -1.64 1.72 8.02
CA PHE A 139 -0.82 2.84 7.54
C PHE A 139 0.56 2.34 7.13
N GLU A 140 1.22 3.09 6.24
CA GLU A 140 2.58 2.79 5.85
C GLU A 140 3.52 2.88 7.07
N LYS A 141 4.45 1.95 7.16
CA LYS A 141 5.54 2.04 8.13
C LYS A 141 6.66 2.92 7.58
N SER A 142 6.78 2.97 6.26
CA SER A 142 7.73 3.84 5.55
C SER A 142 7.14 4.22 4.21
N LEU A 143 7.64 5.32 3.62
CA LEU A 143 7.15 5.75 2.30
C LEU A 143 7.55 4.75 1.22
N ALA A 144 6.68 4.54 0.24
CA ALA A 144 7.01 3.83 -0.98
C ALA A 144 7.78 4.78 -1.91
N ARG A 145 8.92 4.32 -2.39
CA ARG A 145 9.79 5.11 -3.29
C ARG A 145 10.27 4.29 -4.44
#